data_fc6f64ac1b9195de31ef8b680ede3374
#
_entry.id   fc6f64ac1b9195de31ef8b680ede3374
#
_cell.length_a   1.000
_cell.length_b   1.000
_cell.length_c   1.000
_cell.angle_alpha   90.00
_cell.angle_beta   90.00
_cell.angle_gamma   90.00
#
_symmetry.space_group_name_H-M   'P 1'
#
loop_
_entity.id
_entity.type
_entity.pdbx_description
1 polymer ?
#
loop_
_entity_poly.entity_id
_entity_poly.type
_entity_poly.pdbx_seq_one_letter_code
_entity_poly.pdbx_strand_id
1 'polypeptide(L)'
;MPELPEVEALRLFLDDHLVGKEIDRVLPLAISVLKTYDPPLTALHGGTVTDVRRHGKFLDIGVGPLHLITHLARAGWLRWNDAFPAAPPRPGKGPLALRTVLTGGDGFDLTEAGTTKRLAVHLAHDPAEVPGIARLGPDPLGAGFDRDAFAALLAGERRQIKGALRDQSLIAGIGNAYSDEILHVAKMSPFKLTANLTDDEVTRLHDAMRSTLLDAVARSGGVEAGRLKAEKKSAMRVHGRTGQACPVCGDTIREVSFSDSSLQYCPTCQTGGKPLADRRLSRLLK
;
A
#
# COMPACT_ATOMS: atom_id res chain seq x y z
N MET A 1 -1.67 6.37 -3.18
CA MET A 1 -0.61 5.54 -2.58
C MET A 1 -0.99 4.08 -2.79
N PRO A 2 -0.11 3.24 -3.30
CA PRO A 2 -0.31 1.80 -3.29
C PRO A 2 -0.45 1.30 -1.83
N GLU A 3 -1.38 0.40 -1.60
CA GLU A 3 -1.59 -0.30 -0.33
C GLU A 3 -1.47 -1.80 -0.59
N LEU A 4 -1.73 -2.65 0.39
CA LEU A 4 -1.53 -4.09 0.30
C LEU A 4 -2.04 -4.70 -1.02
N PRO A 5 -3.28 -4.46 -1.49
CA PRO A 5 -3.76 -5.14 -2.71
C PRO A 5 -2.98 -4.78 -3.97
N GLU A 6 -2.64 -3.50 -4.16
CA GLU A 6 -1.87 -3.06 -5.33
C GLU A 6 -0.41 -3.57 -5.26
N VAL A 7 0.17 -3.61 -4.05
CA VAL A 7 1.53 -4.15 -3.87
C VAL A 7 1.56 -5.65 -4.10
N GLU A 8 0.51 -6.38 -3.67
CA GLU A 8 0.37 -7.82 -3.96
C GLU A 8 0.22 -8.10 -5.45
N ALA A 9 -0.59 -7.30 -6.15
CA ALA A 9 -0.71 -7.43 -7.60
C ALA A 9 0.62 -7.18 -8.33
N LEU A 10 1.39 -6.18 -7.88
CA LEU A 10 2.73 -5.92 -8.40
C LEU A 10 3.70 -7.06 -8.07
N ARG A 11 3.60 -7.64 -6.88
CA ARG A 11 4.40 -8.80 -6.48
C ARG A 11 4.15 -9.98 -7.42
N LEU A 12 2.88 -10.35 -7.62
CA LEU A 12 2.50 -11.45 -8.53
C LEU A 12 3.00 -11.19 -9.96
N PHE A 13 2.81 -9.98 -10.46
CA PHE A 13 3.29 -9.57 -11.77
C PHE A 13 4.82 -9.70 -11.89
N LEU A 14 5.55 -9.21 -10.89
CA LEU A 14 7.01 -9.26 -10.89
C LEU A 14 7.54 -10.69 -10.70
N ASP A 15 6.86 -11.51 -9.91
CA ASP A 15 7.20 -12.91 -9.71
C ASP A 15 7.20 -13.66 -11.05
N ASP A 16 6.13 -13.49 -11.84
CA ASP A 16 5.97 -14.08 -13.17
C ASP A 16 7.02 -13.57 -14.20
N HIS A 17 7.42 -12.31 -14.08
CA HIS A 17 8.27 -11.65 -15.07
C HIS A 17 9.75 -11.65 -14.71
N LEU A 18 10.13 -11.80 -13.44
CA LEU A 18 11.50 -11.66 -12.98
C LEU A 18 12.16 -12.98 -12.56
N VAL A 19 11.41 -13.90 -11.94
CA VAL A 19 12.01 -15.10 -11.34
C VAL A 19 12.72 -15.93 -12.42
N GLY A 20 13.96 -16.31 -12.13
CA GLY A 20 14.85 -17.02 -13.03
C GLY A 20 15.59 -16.15 -14.05
N LYS A 21 15.28 -14.84 -14.11
CA LYS A 21 15.99 -13.90 -15.00
C LYS A 21 17.18 -13.26 -14.29
N GLU A 22 18.18 -12.91 -15.08
CA GLU A 22 19.41 -12.26 -14.62
C GLU A 22 19.30 -10.73 -14.76
N ILE A 23 19.78 -10.00 -13.78
CA ILE A 23 19.85 -8.54 -13.79
C ILE A 23 21.12 -8.11 -14.53
N ASP A 24 20.96 -7.44 -15.68
CA ASP A 24 22.07 -6.82 -16.40
C ASP A 24 22.59 -5.60 -15.61
N ARG A 25 21.69 -4.68 -15.25
CA ARG A 25 22.09 -3.46 -14.52
C ARG A 25 20.94 -2.81 -13.77
N VAL A 26 21.29 -2.13 -12.68
CA VAL A 26 20.38 -1.27 -11.91
C VAL A 26 20.93 0.16 -11.91
N LEU A 27 20.15 1.09 -12.44
CA LEU A 27 20.55 2.48 -12.66
C LEU A 27 19.74 3.42 -11.75
N PRO A 28 20.35 3.99 -10.70
CA PRO A 28 19.70 5.03 -9.91
C PRO A 28 19.73 6.37 -10.66
N LEU A 29 18.58 6.92 -11.03
CA LEU A 29 18.43 8.21 -11.71
C LEU A 29 18.19 9.35 -10.70
N ALA A 30 17.68 9.01 -9.52
CA ALA A 30 17.50 9.91 -8.39
C ALA A 30 18.17 9.32 -7.15
N ILE A 31 19.35 9.82 -6.79
CA ILE A 31 20.13 9.34 -5.62
C ILE A 31 19.29 9.37 -4.33
N SER A 32 18.38 10.33 -4.18
CA SER A 32 17.53 10.48 -3.00
C SER A 32 16.62 9.28 -2.69
N VAL A 33 16.36 8.40 -3.67
CA VAL A 33 15.55 7.19 -3.42
C VAL A 33 16.33 6.11 -2.69
N LEU A 34 17.67 6.08 -2.82
CA LEU A 34 18.51 5.10 -2.16
C LEU A 34 18.56 5.38 -0.65
N LYS A 35 18.36 4.34 0.15
CA LYS A 35 18.39 4.40 1.62
C LYS A 35 19.54 3.57 2.20
N THR A 36 20.13 2.70 1.40
CA THR A 36 21.35 1.92 1.71
C THR A 36 22.38 2.14 0.61
N TYR A 37 23.65 2.14 0.96
CA TYR A 37 24.77 2.35 0.05
C TYR A 37 25.77 1.21 0.10
N ASP A 38 25.65 0.37 1.11
CA ASP A 38 26.42 -0.86 1.29
C ASP A 38 25.43 -1.96 1.70
N PRO A 39 25.31 -3.02 0.88
CA PRO A 39 25.99 -3.24 -0.42
C PRO A 39 25.56 -2.24 -1.50
N PRO A 40 26.44 -1.94 -2.49
CA PRO A 40 26.10 -1.04 -3.60
C PRO A 40 25.15 -1.73 -4.59
N LEU A 41 24.29 -0.97 -5.30
CA LEU A 41 23.35 -1.54 -6.29
C LEU A 41 24.03 -2.35 -7.41
N THR A 42 25.31 -2.08 -7.69
CA THR A 42 26.09 -2.86 -8.66
C THR A 42 26.33 -4.31 -8.23
N ALA A 43 26.17 -4.62 -6.94
CA ALA A 43 26.24 -6.00 -6.45
C ALA A 43 25.10 -6.90 -6.98
N LEU A 44 24.06 -6.31 -7.56
CA LEU A 44 22.96 -7.05 -8.21
C LEU A 44 23.28 -7.46 -9.66
N HIS A 45 24.31 -6.86 -10.29
CA HIS A 45 24.63 -7.14 -11.70
C HIS A 45 25.10 -8.59 -11.88
N GLY A 46 24.56 -9.29 -12.85
CA GLY A 46 24.79 -10.71 -13.09
C GLY A 46 24.09 -11.65 -12.11
N GLY A 47 23.34 -11.09 -11.14
CA GLY A 47 22.57 -11.88 -10.19
C GLY A 47 21.23 -12.35 -10.77
N THR A 48 20.88 -13.61 -10.48
CA THR A 48 19.58 -14.19 -10.87
C THR A 48 18.52 -13.88 -9.81
N VAL A 49 17.35 -13.42 -10.24
CA VAL A 49 16.20 -13.22 -9.35
C VAL A 49 15.68 -14.59 -8.89
N THR A 50 15.59 -14.79 -7.58
CA THR A 50 15.17 -16.05 -6.97
C THR A 50 13.69 -16.08 -6.61
N ASP A 51 13.17 -14.96 -6.13
CA ASP A 51 11.78 -14.83 -5.67
C ASP A 51 11.36 -13.34 -5.59
N VAL A 52 10.05 -13.12 -5.50
CA VAL A 52 9.48 -11.80 -5.19
C VAL A 52 8.50 -11.92 -4.06
N ARG A 53 8.71 -11.15 -3.00
CA ARG A 53 7.89 -11.15 -1.77
C ARG A 53 7.27 -9.79 -1.51
N ARG A 54 6.30 -9.78 -0.61
CA ARG A 54 5.68 -8.56 -0.08
C ARG A 54 5.78 -8.53 1.45
N HIS A 55 6.23 -7.40 1.98
CA HIS A 55 6.18 -7.09 3.41
C HIS A 55 5.30 -5.85 3.59
N GLY A 56 4.02 -6.03 3.96
CA GLY A 56 3.06 -4.94 4.04
C GLY A 56 2.92 -4.16 2.72
N LYS A 57 3.53 -2.97 2.65
CA LYS A 57 3.56 -2.11 1.45
C LYS A 57 4.93 -2.08 0.76
N PHE A 58 5.84 -2.95 1.16
CA PHE A 58 7.14 -3.10 0.52
C PHE A 58 7.11 -4.26 -0.47
N LEU A 59 7.75 -4.05 -1.62
CA LEU A 59 8.14 -5.10 -2.56
C LEU A 59 9.57 -5.51 -2.23
N ASP A 60 9.84 -6.79 -2.23
CA ASP A 60 11.13 -7.41 -1.96
C ASP A 60 11.46 -8.37 -3.10
N ILE A 61 12.52 -8.10 -3.83
CA ILE A 61 13.02 -8.90 -4.95
C ILE A 61 14.32 -9.55 -4.49
N GLY A 62 14.29 -10.88 -4.30
CA GLY A 62 15.45 -11.69 -3.94
C GLY A 62 16.38 -11.90 -5.12
N VAL A 63 17.68 -11.63 -4.94
CA VAL A 63 18.72 -11.80 -5.96
C VAL A 63 19.93 -12.46 -5.30
N GLY A 64 20.01 -13.79 -5.37
CA GLY A 64 21.01 -14.54 -4.61
C GLY A 64 20.91 -14.25 -3.10
N PRO A 65 22.00 -13.77 -2.45
CA PRO A 65 21.97 -13.44 -1.02
C PRO A 65 21.48 -12.02 -0.72
N LEU A 66 21.02 -11.28 -1.72
CA LEU A 66 20.62 -9.88 -1.61
C LEU A 66 19.13 -9.69 -1.88
N HIS A 67 18.57 -8.65 -1.28
CA HIS A 67 17.18 -8.24 -1.40
C HIS A 67 17.09 -6.79 -1.88
N LEU A 68 16.53 -6.59 -3.09
CA LEU A 68 16.18 -5.25 -3.58
C LEU A 68 14.79 -4.90 -3.08
N ILE A 69 14.73 -4.07 -2.04
CA ILE A 69 13.50 -3.75 -1.34
C ILE A 69 13.02 -2.35 -1.69
N THR A 70 11.76 -2.23 -2.10
CA THR A 70 11.18 -0.96 -2.56
C THR A 70 9.90 -0.62 -1.82
N HIS A 71 9.79 0.63 -1.35
CA HIS A 71 8.56 1.22 -0.84
C HIS A 71 8.12 2.36 -1.75
N LEU A 72 6.99 2.18 -2.45
CA LEU A 72 6.49 3.13 -3.46
C LEU A 72 5.96 4.44 -2.88
N ALA A 73 5.76 4.52 -1.59
CA ALA A 73 5.24 5.69 -0.88
C ALA A 73 3.93 6.25 -1.49
N ARG A 74 3.77 7.59 -1.51
CA ARG A 74 2.52 8.24 -1.94
C ARG A 74 2.40 8.37 -3.46
N ALA A 75 3.50 8.68 -4.13
CA ALA A 75 3.54 9.05 -5.54
C ALA A 75 4.36 8.10 -6.41
N GLY A 76 5.07 7.16 -5.80
CA GLY A 76 5.85 6.15 -6.49
C GLY A 76 4.99 5.16 -7.26
N TRP A 77 5.55 4.65 -8.34
CA TRP A 77 4.93 3.62 -9.16
C TRP A 77 5.97 2.79 -9.90
N LEU A 78 5.58 1.55 -10.24
CA LEU A 78 6.35 0.66 -11.09
C LEU A 78 5.78 0.65 -12.50
N ARG A 79 6.65 0.66 -13.51
CA ARG A 79 6.31 0.50 -14.94
C ARG A 79 7.17 -0.56 -15.54
N TRP A 80 6.56 -1.54 -16.17
CA TRP A 80 7.24 -2.55 -16.97
C TRP A 80 7.57 -2.01 -18.35
N ASN A 81 8.67 -2.47 -18.92
CA ASN A 81 9.09 -2.17 -20.29
C ASN A 81 9.61 -3.47 -20.92
N ASP A 82 9.06 -3.86 -22.05
CA ASP A 82 9.45 -5.07 -22.76
C ASP A 82 10.80 -4.94 -23.45
N ALA A 83 11.24 -3.71 -23.70
CA ALA A 83 12.57 -3.42 -24.25
C ALA A 83 13.04 -2.03 -23.85
N PHE A 84 14.24 -1.93 -23.31
CA PHE A 84 14.91 -0.66 -23.06
C PHE A 84 15.89 -0.30 -24.18
N PRO A 85 16.05 1.00 -24.50
CA PRO A 85 17.14 1.44 -25.35
C PRO A 85 18.50 1.05 -24.77
N ALA A 86 19.46 0.70 -25.61
CA ALA A 86 20.83 0.38 -25.20
C ALA A 86 21.51 1.57 -24.48
N ALA A 87 21.20 2.79 -24.90
CA ALA A 87 21.71 4.00 -24.24
C ALA A 87 21.06 4.19 -22.87
N PRO A 88 21.85 4.44 -21.81
CA PRO A 88 21.30 4.69 -20.48
C PRO A 88 20.46 5.97 -20.49
N PRO A 89 19.38 6.03 -19.68
CA PRO A 89 18.59 7.24 -19.53
C PRO A 89 19.42 8.36 -18.91
N ARG A 90 19.20 9.59 -19.40
CA ARG A 90 19.87 10.75 -18.79
C ARG A 90 19.25 11.08 -17.46
N PRO A 91 20.06 11.28 -16.39
CA PRO A 91 19.57 11.84 -15.15
C PRO A 91 18.89 13.19 -15.40
N GLY A 92 17.75 13.43 -14.77
CA GLY A 92 17.01 14.67 -15.02
C GLY A 92 15.91 14.93 -14.00
N LYS A 93 15.16 16.01 -14.21
CA LYS A 93 14.03 16.41 -13.35
C LYS A 93 12.75 15.58 -13.57
N GLY A 94 12.80 14.54 -14.40
CA GLY A 94 11.67 13.66 -14.68
C GLY A 94 11.24 12.79 -13.49
N PRO A 95 10.15 12.04 -13.64
CA PRO A 95 9.64 11.17 -12.59
C PRO A 95 10.46 9.87 -12.43
N LEU A 96 11.36 9.53 -13.37
CA LEU A 96 12.16 8.31 -13.33
C LEU A 96 13.16 8.35 -12.18
N ALA A 97 13.04 7.38 -11.28
CA ALA A 97 13.83 7.34 -10.06
C ALA A 97 14.90 6.23 -10.09
N LEU A 98 14.53 5.05 -10.62
CA LEU A 98 15.43 3.92 -10.75
C LEU A 98 14.99 3.09 -11.95
N ARG A 99 15.95 2.52 -12.69
CA ARG A 99 15.71 1.54 -13.76
C ARG A 99 16.43 0.25 -13.45
N THR A 100 15.73 -0.88 -13.57
CA THR A 100 16.28 -2.23 -13.53
C THR A 100 16.14 -2.83 -14.92
N VAL A 101 17.26 -3.25 -15.52
CA VAL A 101 17.33 -3.89 -16.84
C VAL A 101 17.76 -5.33 -16.66
N LEU A 102 17.06 -6.24 -17.30
CA LEU A 102 17.40 -7.66 -17.37
C LEU A 102 18.26 -7.96 -18.58
N THR A 103 18.97 -9.08 -18.59
CA THR A 103 19.83 -9.51 -19.72
C THR A 103 19.07 -9.64 -21.04
N GLY A 104 17.74 -9.87 -20.99
CA GLY A 104 16.85 -9.86 -22.17
C GLY A 104 16.56 -8.47 -22.75
N GLY A 105 16.97 -7.41 -22.07
CA GLY A 105 16.71 -6.03 -22.46
C GLY A 105 15.36 -5.48 -22.00
N ASP A 106 14.51 -6.30 -21.39
CA ASP A 106 13.28 -5.94 -20.68
C ASP A 106 13.58 -5.52 -19.23
N GLY A 107 12.54 -5.17 -18.46
CA GLY A 107 12.68 -4.84 -17.06
C GLY A 107 11.68 -3.79 -16.58
N PHE A 108 12.02 -3.05 -15.52
CA PHE A 108 11.09 -2.09 -14.94
C PHE A 108 11.72 -0.77 -14.53
N ASP A 109 10.90 0.26 -14.55
CA ASP A 109 11.18 1.59 -14.04
C ASP A 109 10.42 1.83 -12.74
N LEU A 110 11.12 2.33 -11.72
CA LEU A 110 10.48 2.97 -10.58
C LEU A 110 10.39 4.47 -10.87
N THR A 111 9.18 5.00 -10.78
CA THR A 111 8.91 6.41 -11.05
C THR A 111 8.27 7.07 -9.83
N GLU A 112 8.54 8.35 -9.59
CA GLU A 112 7.86 9.12 -8.56
C GLU A 112 7.43 10.48 -9.09
N ALA A 113 6.12 10.65 -9.25
CA ALA A 113 5.51 11.92 -9.63
C ALA A 113 5.37 12.87 -8.44
N GLY A 114 5.30 14.17 -8.70
CA GLY A 114 5.11 15.18 -7.66
C GLY A 114 6.42 15.74 -7.08
N THR A 115 6.28 16.75 -6.23
CA THR A 115 7.39 17.54 -5.68
C THR A 115 8.01 16.90 -4.42
N THR A 116 7.19 16.24 -3.59
CA THR A 116 7.68 15.56 -2.39
C THR A 116 8.10 14.14 -2.72
N LYS A 117 9.40 13.88 -2.69
CA LYS A 117 9.99 12.58 -2.99
C LYS A 117 10.10 11.73 -1.72
N ARG A 118 9.47 10.55 -1.71
CA ARG A 118 9.44 9.60 -0.57
C ARG A 118 9.57 8.14 -0.99
N LEU A 119 9.71 7.86 -2.29
CA LEU A 119 10.06 6.53 -2.77
C LEU A 119 11.37 6.10 -2.11
N ALA A 120 11.42 4.87 -1.62
CA ALA A 120 12.58 4.34 -0.93
C ALA A 120 13.01 3.01 -1.56
N VAL A 121 14.30 2.89 -1.82
CA VAL A 121 14.95 1.69 -2.32
C VAL A 121 16.06 1.32 -1.36
N HIS A 122 16.05 0.08 -0.89
CA HIS A 122 17.07 -0.50 -0.05
C HIS A 122 17.69 -1.71 -0.77
N LEU A 123 18.97 -1.94 -0.55
CA LEU A 123 19.62 -3.19 -0.84
C LEU A 123 20.16 -3.74 0.49
N ALA A 124 19.79 -4.96 0.85
CA ALA A 124 20.08 -5.55 2.16
C ALA A 124 20.34 -7.05 2.02
N HIS A 125 20.99 -7.65 3.01
CA HIS A 125 21.15 -9.11 3.10
C HIS A 125 19.93 -9.78 3.75
N ASP A 126 19.23 -9.05 4.63
CA ASP A 126 18.00 -9.52 5.27
C ASP A 126 16.94 -8.41 5.18
N PRO A 127 15.71 -8.68 4.73
CA PRO A 127 14.62 -7.72 4.77
C PRO A 127 14.38 -7.09 6.15
N ALA A 128 14.71 -7.79 7.24
CA ALA A 128 14.59 -7.27 8.60
C ALA A 128 15.57 -6.12 8.92
N GLU A 129 16.63 -5.93 8.12
CA GLU A 129 17.53 -4.78 8.24
C GLU A 129 16.84 -3.47 7.82
N VAL A 130 15.75 -3.54 7.05
CA VAL A 130 14.96 -2.37 6.66
C VAL A 130 14.07 -1.93 7.82
N PRO A 131 14.30 -0.75 8.44
CA PRO A 131 13.60 -0.34 9.66
C PRO A 131 12.08 -0.28 9.51
N GLY A 132 11.60 -0.07 8.29
CA GLY A 132 10.18 -0.06 7.97
C GLY A 132 9.57 -1.46 8.01
N ILE A 133 10.31 -2.49 7.60
CA ILE A 133 9.89 -3.90 7.63
C ILE A 133 10.01 -4.47 9.04
N ALA A 134 11.12 -4.21 9.73
CA ALA A 134 11.38 -4.72 11.08
C ALA A 134 10.28 -4.37 12.11
N ARG A 135 9.52 -3.31 11.83
CA ARG A 135 8.45 -2.82 12.72
C ARG A 135 7.05 -3.18 12.25
N LEU A 136 6.90 -3.97 11.19
CA LEU A 136 5.58 -4.34 10.69
C LEU A 136 4.88 -5.29 11.67
N GLY A 137 3.62 -5.02 11.90
CA GLY A 137 2.69 -5.97 12.50
C GLY A 137 2.36 -7.11 11.53
N PRO A 138 1.48 -8.03 11.95
CA PRO A 138 1.09 -9.17 11.13
C PRO A 138 0.43 -8.73 9.81
N ASP A 139 0.57 -9.59 8.80
CA ASP A 139 -0.13 -9.45 7.54
C ASP A 139 -1.61 -9.87 7.71
N PRO A 140 -2.59 -9.00 7.37
CA PRO A 140 -4.00 -9.30 7.55
C PRO A 140 -4.53 -10.42 6.65
N LEU A 141 -3.77 -10.82 5.63
CA LEU A 141 -4.08 -11.96 4.76
C LEU A 141 -3.23 -13.20 5.09
N GLY A 142 -2.30 -13.11 6.03
CA GLY A 142 -1.48 -14.23 6.49
C GLY A 142 -2.32 -15.35 7.12
N ALA A 143 -1.88 -16.59 6.96
CA ALA A 143 -2.61 -17.77 7.44
C ALA A 143 -2.81 -17.79 8.97
N GLY A 144 -1.90 -17.18 9.73
CA GLY A 144 -1.98 -17.11 11.19
C GLY A 144 -2.70 -15.88 11.74
N PHE A 145 -3.22 -14.99 10.86
CA PHE A 145 -3.94 -13.79 11.29
C PHE A 145 -5.46 -14.04 11.26
N ASP A 146 -5.93 -14.81 12.22
CA ASP A 146 -7.34 -15.10 12.40
C ASP A 146 -8.07 -14.05 13.25
N ARG A 147 -9.35 -14.29 13.51
CA ARG A 147 -10.22 -13.40 14.29
C ARG A 147 -9.69 -13.21 15.72
N ASP A 148 -9.15 -14.23 16.35
CA ASP A 148 -8.69 -14.16 17.74
C ASP A 148 -7.37 -13.43 17.86
N ALA A 149 -6.45 -13.62 16.92
CA ALA A 149 -5.24 -12.81 16.79
C ALA A 149 -5.57 -11.33 16.58
N PHE A 150 -6.54 -11.02 15.72
CA PHE A 150 -7.02 -9.66 15.51
C PHE A 150 -7.65 -9.07 16.77
N ALA A 151 -8.48 -9.83 17.50
CA ALA A 151 -9.08 -9.39 18.75
C ALA A 151 -8.03 -9.07 19.81
N ALA A 152 -7.06 -9.97 20.00
CA ALA A 152 -5.96 -9.79 20.94
C ALA A 152 -5.14 -8.54 20.66
N LEU A 153 -4.89 -8.26 19.38
CA LEU A 153 -4.16 -7.09 18.93
C LEU A 153 -4.92 -5.79 19.23
N LEU A 154 -6.23 -5.76 19.02
CA LEU A 154 -7.07 -4.58 19.31
C LEU A 154 -7.30 -4.37 20.81
N ALA A 155 -7.29 -5.41 21.62
CA ALA A 155 -7.52 -5.31 23.08
C ALA A 155 -6.48 -4.43 23.79
N GLY A 156 -5.26 -4.35 23.27
CA GLY A 156 -4.19 -3.47 23.77
C GLY A 156 -4.33 -2.00 23.39
N GLU A 157 -5.25 -1.67 22.49
CA GLU A 157 -5.34 -0.35 21.88
C GLU A 157 -6.46 0.52 22.50
N ARG A 158 -6.17 1.83 22.64
CA ARG A 158 -7.14 2.83 23.13
C ARG A 158 -7.21 4.04 22.20
N ARG A 159 -7.42 3.78 20.92
CA ARG A 159 -7.47 4.81 19.88
C ARG A 159 -8.68 4.61 18.96
N GLN A 160 -8.91 5.54 18.05
CA GLN A 160 -9.95 5.39 17.03
C GLN A 160 -9.59 4.22 16.10
N ILE A 161 -10.57 3.41 15.76
CA ILE A 161 -10.40 2.17 14.98
C ILE A 161 -9.74 2.42 13.61
N LYS A 162 -10.05 3.54 12.95
CA LYS A 162 -9.38 3.89 11.70
C LYS A 162 -7.87 4.11 11.91
N GLY A 163 -7.48 4.70 13.03
CA GLY A 163 -6.07 4.86 13.40
C GLY A 163 -5.36 3.53 13.61
N ALA A 164 -6.01 2.59 14.31
CA ALA A 164 -5.49 1.24 14.53
C ALA A 164 -5.31 0.48 13.21
N LEU A 165 -6.30 0.48 12.33
CA LEU A 165 -6.23 -0.17 11.01
C LEU A 165 -5.10 0.37 10.12
N ARG A 166 -4.72 1.63 10.26
CA ARG A 166 -3.67 2.28 9.44
C ARG A 166 -2.27 2.16 10.02
N ASP A 167 -2.15 1.76 11.27
CA ASP A 167 -0.87 1.62 11.93
C ASP A 167 -0.15 0.36 11.44
N GLN A 168 0.95 0.58 10.72
CA GLN A 168 1.70 -0.52 10.11
C GLN A 168 2.37 -1.43 11.14
N SER A 169 2.57 -0.97 12.37
CA SER A 169 3.11 -1.79 13.47
C SER A 169 2.04 -2.66 14.13
N LEU A 170 0.75 -2.37 13.91
CA LEU A 170 -0.35 -3.21 14.35
C LEU A 170 -0.82 -4.15 13.23
N ILE A 171 -1.07 -3.62 12.03
CA ILE A 171 -1.56 -4.37 10.88
C ILE A 171 -0.83 -3.88 9.63
N ALA A 172 -0.06 -4.75 9.00
CA ALA A 172 0.71 -4.39 7.83
C ALA A 172 -0.18 -4.18 6.60
N GLY A 173 0.18 -3.22 5.76
CA GLY A 173 -0.37 -3.08 4.41
C GLY A 173 -1.63 -2.22 4.26
N ILE A 174 -2.45 -2.02 5.30
CA ILE A 174 -3.65 -1.18 5.22
C ILE A 174 -3.25 0.31 5.28
N GLY A 175 -3.87 1.13 4.44
CA GLY A 175 -3.66 2.57 4.42
C GLY A 175 -4.95 3.36 4.53
N ASN A 176 -4.93 4.60 4.01
CA ASN A 176 -6.07 5.49 4.15
C ASN A 176 -7.29 5.03 3.35
N ALA A 177 -7.07 4.54 2.13
CA ALA A 177 -8.17 4.14 1.26
C ALA A 177 -8.86 2.88 1.78
N TYR A 178 -8.10 1.79 1.98
CA TYR A 178 -8.74 0.55 2.44
C TYR A 178 -9.27 0.63 3.87
N SER A 179 -8.74 1.47 4.74
CA SER A 179 -9.37 1.68 6.05
C SER A 179 -10.75 2.33 5.95
N ASP A 180 -11.00 3.24 4.98
CA ASP A 180 -12.34 3.78 4.72
C ASP A 180 -13.28 2.69 4.19
N GLU A 181 -12.83 1.90 3.22
CA GLU A 181 -13.61 0.82 2.60
C GLU A 181 -13.99 -0.27 3.61
N ILE A 182 -13.02 -0.74 4.41
CA ILE A 182 -13.22 -1.76 5.45
C ILE A 182 -14.27 -1.28 6.46
N LEU A 183 -14.15 -0.04 6.94
CA LEU A 183 -15.09 0.52 7.91
C LEU A 183 -16.48 0.74 7.31
N HIS A 184 -16.57 1.04 6.02
CA HIS A 184 -17.84 1.12 5.32
C HIS A 184 -18.52 -0.27 5.20
N VAL A 185 -17.77 -1.31 4.83
CA VAL A 185 -18.27 -2.70 4.77
C VAL A 185 -18.69 -3.19 6.14
N ALA A 186 -17.89 -2.90 7.19
CA ALA A 186 -18.19 -3.24 8.58
C ALA A 186 -19.35 -2.41 9.17
N LYS A 187 -19.87 -1.41 8.45
CA LYS A 187 -20.89 -0.46 8.95
C LYS A 187 -20.47 0.15 10.28
N MET A 188 -19.21 0.57 10.39
CA MET A 188 -18.60 1.05 11.61
C MET A 188 -18.10 2.49 11.47
N SER A 189 -18.37 3.31 12.50
CA SER A 189 -17.83 4.68 12.56
C SER A 189 -16.31 4.68 12.60
N PRO A 190 -15.63 5.48 11.76
CA PRO A 190 -14.17 5.60 11.82
C PRO A 190 -13.65 6.19 13.14
N PHE A 191 -14.52 6.83 13.92
CA PHE A 191 -14.19 7.41 15.24
C PHE A 191 -14.51 6.48 16.41
N LYS A 192 -15.06 5.29 16.17
CA LYS A 192 -15.27 4.31 17.24
C LYS A 192 -13.95 3.97 17.89
N LEU A 193 -13.94 3.97 19.23
CA LEU A 193 -12.74 3.59 19.98
C LEU A 193 -12.59 2.07 19.99
N THR A 194 -11.35 1.60 19.83
CA THR A 194 -11.01 0.17 19.89
C THR A 194 -11.47 -0.47 21.22
N ALA A 195 -11.29 0.24 22.33
CA ALA A 195 -11.71 -0.20 23.67
C ALA A 195 -13.23 -0.39 23.84
N ASN A 196 -14.05 0.15 22.93
CA ASN A 196 -15.51 0.09 22.98
C ASN A 196 -16.10 -0.87 21.94
N LEU A 197 -15.29 -1.70 21.33
CA LEU A 197 -15.75 -2.73 20.40
C LEU A 197 -16.35 -3.91 21.17
N THR A 198 -17.54 -4.33 20.76
CA THR A 198 -18.11 -5.61 21.21
C THR A 198 -17.46 -6.78 20.44
N ASP A 199 -17.63 -8.00 20.92
CA ASP A 199 -17.12 -9.18 20.27
C ASP A 199 -17.68 -9.37 18.85
N ASP A 200 -18.98 -9.13 18.67
CA ASP A 200 -19.64 -9.15 17.34
C ASP A 200 -19.07 -8.07 16.40
N GLU A 201 -18.72 -6.91 16.94
CA GLU A 201 -18.12 -5.84 16.14
C GLU A 201 -16.69 -6.16 15.71
N VAL A 202 -15.91 -6.83 16.57
CA VAL A 202 -14.58 -7.33 16.23
C VAL A 202 -14.67 -8.36 15.13
N THR A 203 -15.59 -9.34 15.23
CA THR A 203 -15.83 -10.35 14.21
C THR A 203 -16.22 -9.71 12.88
N ARG A 204 -17.22 -8.82 12.88
CA ARG A 204 -17.67 -8.12 11.68
C ARG A 204 -16.57 -7.28 11.04
N LEU A 205 -15.72 -6.63 11.83
CA LEU A 205 -14.61 -5.84 11.34
C LEU A 205 -13.51 -6.70 10.73
N HIS A 206 -13.17 -7.83 11.36
CA HIS A 206 -12.22 -8.80 10.84
C HIS A 206 -12.68 -9.35 9.49
N ASP A 207 -13.93 -9.78 9.37
CA ASP A 207 -14.49 -10.33 8.14
C ASP A 207 -14.55 -9.27 7.03
N ALA A 208 -14.95 -8.04 7.38
CA ALA A 208 -14.95 -6.91 6.44
C ALA A 208 -13.52 -6.57 5.97
N MET A 209 -12.54 -6.65 6.83
CA MET A 209 -11.14 -6.42 6.48
C MET A 209 -10.65 -7.48 5.48
N ARG A 210 -10.80 -8.75 5.82
CA ARG A 210 -10.34 -9.84 4.95
C ARG A 210 -11.06 -9.86 3.61
N SER A 211 -12.40 -9.77 3.61
CA SER A 211 -13.17 -9.77 2.36
C SER A 211 -12.82 -8.58 1.47
N THR A 212 -12.71 -7.37 2.02
CA THR A 212 -12.35 -6.16 1.25
C THR A 212 -10.97 -6.28 0.62
N LEU A 213 -9.98 -6.80 1.36
CA LEU A 213 -8.62 -6.94 0.86
C LEU A 213 -8.50 -8.06 -0.17
N LEU A 214 -9.13 -9.24 0.07
CA LEU A 214 -9.13 -10.37 -0.86
C LEU A 214 -9.84 -10.01 -2.18
N ASP A 215 -11.00 -9.35 -2.11
CA ASP A 215 -11.71 -8.86 -3.30
C ASP A 215 -10.84 -7.89 -4.12
N ALA A 216 -10.13 -7.00 -3.44
CA ALA A 216 -9.25 -6.04 -4.11
C ALA A 216 -8.03 -6.73 -4.75
N VAL A 217 -7.42 -7.71 -4.08
CA VAL A 217 -6.34 -8.54 -4.66
C VAL A 217 -6.85 -9.30 -5.88
N ALA A 218 -8.03 -9.95 -5.78
CA ALA A 218 -8.61 -10.69 -6.89
C ALA A 218 -8.90 -9.81 -8.11
N ARG A 219 -9.45 -8.61 -7.92
CA ARG A 219 -9.69 -7.65 -9.03
C ARG A 219 -8.40 -7.11 -9.64
N SER A 220 -7.35 -6.96 -8.83
CA SER A 220 -6.05 -6.45 -9.27
C SER A 220 -5.21 -7.54 -9.96
N GLY A 221 -5.53 -8.82 -9.76
CA GLY A 221 -4.84 -9.95 -10.38
C GLY A 221 -4.96 -9.92 -11.91
N GLY A 222 -3.83 -10.03 -12.60
CA GLY A 222 -3.77 -9.97 -14.07
C GLY A 222 -3.94 -8.57 -14.68
N VAL A 223 -4.14 -7.53 -13.85
CA VAL A 223 -4.20 -6.15 -14.34
C VAL A 223 -2.78 -5.63 -14.55
N GLU A 224 -2.53 -5.07 -15.73
CA GLU A 224 -1.26 -4.41 -16.03
C GLU A 224 -0.88 -3.38 -14.96
N ALA A 225 0.39 -3.34 -14.56
CA ALA A 225 0.90 -2.42 -13.53
C ALA A 225 0.46 -0.95 -13.76
N GLY A 226 0.42 -0.49 -15.01
CA GLY A 226 -0.01 0.85 -15.38
C GLY A 226 -1.48 1.15 -15.10
N ARG A 227 -2.34 0.13 -15.07
CA ARG A 227 -3.81 0.25 -14.90
C ARG A 227 -4.29 0.05 -13.46
N LEU A 228 -3.49 -0.49 -12.56
CA LEU A 228 -3.86 -0.77 -11.17
C LEU A 228 -4.41 0.45 -10.41
N LYS A 229 -3.90 1.67 -10.69
CA LYS A 229 -4.43 2.90 -10.06
C LYS A 229 -5.85 3.22 -10.51
N ALA A 230 -6.16 3.01 -11.77
CA ALA A 230 -7.49 3.25 -12.32
C ALA A 230 -8.48 2.20 -11.82
N GLU A 231 -8.07 0.93 -11.80
CA GLU A 231 -8.85 -0.17 -11.20
C GLU A 231 -9.20 0.15 -9.74
N LYS A 232 -8.20 0.44 -8.90
CA LYS A 232 -8.44 0.83 -7.52
C LYS A 232 -9.47 1.94 -7.40
N LYS A 233 -9.28 3.03 -8.15
CA LYS A 233 -10.17 4.20 -8.07
C LYS A 233 -11.60 3.86 -8.45
N SER A 234 -11.82 3.05 -9.46
CA SER A 234 -13.15 2.66 -9.93
C SER A 234 -13.88 1.76 -8.92
N ALA A 235 -13.15 0.92 -8.18
CA ALA A 235 -13.69 -0.05 -7.24
C ALA A 235 -14.00 0.52 -5.85
N MET A 236 -13.53 1.74 -5.51
CA MET A 236 -13.80 2.34 -4.19
C MET A 236 -15.28 2.66 -3.99
N ARG A 237 -15.81 2.32 -2.82
CA ARG A 237 -17.21 2.58 -2.43
C ARG A 237 -17.40 3.96 -1.82
N VAL A 238 -16.46 4.38 -0.97
CA VAL A 238 -16.52 5.66 -0.25
C VAL A 238 -15.26 6.50 -0.42
N HIS A 239 -14.07 5.87 -0.46
CA HIS A 239 -12.81 6.61 -0.54
C HIS A 239 -12.68 7.39 -1.86
N GLY A 240 -12.44 8.72 -1.75
CA GLY A 240 -12.36 9.63 -2.91
C GLY A 240 -13.70 9.90 -3.58
N ARG A 241 -14.85 9.61 -2.93
CA ARG A 241 -16.20 9.77 -3.48
C ARG A 241 -17.07 10.77 -2.71
N THR A 242 -16.44 11.71 -2.04
CA THR A 242 -17.14 12.80 -1.32
C THR A 242 -18.19 13.48 -2.21
N GLY A 243 -19.42 13.65 -1.69
CA GLY A 243 -20.53 14.25 -2.43
C GLY A 243 -21.29 13.31 -3.37
N GLN A 244 -20.81 12.08 -3.59
CA GLN A 244 -21.49 11.08 -4.40
C GLN A 244 -22.45 10.25 -3.54
N ALA A 245 -23.40 9.58 -4.20
CA ALA A 245 -24.31 8.65 -3.54
C ALA A 245 -23.56 7.40 -3.05
N CYS A 246 -23.87 6.95 -1.83
CA CYS A 246 -23.40 5.69 -1.29
C CYS A 246 -23.97 4.51 -2.10
N PRO A 247 -23.15 3.56 -2.56
CA PRO A 247 -23.63 2.45 -3.38
C PRO A 247 -24.51 1.45 -2.60
N VAL A 248 -24.60 1.58 -1.26
CA VAL A 248 -25.39 0.68 -0.42
C VAL A 248 -26.74 1.28 -0.04
N CYS A 249 -26.77 2.57 0.36
CA CYS A 249 -28.00 3.18 0.90
C CYS A 249 -28.44 4.46 0.16
N GLY A 250 -27.69 4.94 -0.83
CA GLY A 250 -28.01 6.14 -1.59
C GLY A 250 -27.69 7.47 -0.88
N ASP A 251 -27.39 7.46 0.43
CA ASP A 251 -27.03 8.69 1.17
C ASP A 251 -25.72 9.30 0.66
N THR A 252 -25.56 10.60 0.87
CA THR A 252 -24.37 11.33 0.42
C THR A 252 -23.13 10.96 1.23
N ILE A 253 -22.08 10.48 0.55
CA ILE A 253 -20.76 10.23 1.15
C ILE A 253 -20.17 11.55 1.64
N ARG A 254 -19.73 11.59 2.89
CA ARG A 254 -19.13 12.76 3.55
C ARG A 254 -17.65 12.57 3.81
N GLU A 255 -16.98 13.68 4.05
CA GLU A 255 -15.55 13.74 4.36
C GLU A 255 -15.33 14.43 5.71
N VAL A 256 -14.33 13.95 6.45
CA VAL A 256 -13.69 14.68 7.55
C VAL A 256 -12.26 14.96 7.15
N SER A 257 -11.85 16.21 7.22
CA SER A 257 -10.52 16.66 6.83
C SER A 257 -9.60 16.84 8.02
N PHE A 258 -8.35 16.41 7.86
CA PHE A 258 -7.23 16.61 8.78
C PHE A 258 -6.17 17.47 8.09
N SER A 259 -5.06 17.76 8.77
CA SER A 259 -3.98 18.61 8.24
C SER A 259 -3.37 18.08 6.94
N ASP A 260 -3.15 16.75 6.86
CA ASP A 260 -2.41 16.09 5.79
C ASP A 260 -3.19 14.94 5.10
N SER A 261 -4.40 14.67 5.56
CA SER A 261 -5.22 13.57 5.10
C SER A 261 -6.71 13.87 5.29
N SER A 262 -7.55 13.07 4.64
CA SER A 262 -9.00 13.05 4.88
C SER A 262 -9.49 11.61 4.99
N LEU A 263 -10.66 11.43 5.58
CA LEU A 263 -11.39 10.17 5.56
C LEU A 263 -12.76 10.38 4.91
N GLN A 264 -13.25 9.36 4.23
CA GLN A 264 -14.59 9.37 3.65
C GLN A 264 -15.45 8.29 4.30
N TYR A 265 -16.73 8.60 4.49
CA TYR A 265 -17.67 7.70 5.13
C TYR A 265 -19.11 7.98 4.67
N CYS A 266 -19.99 7.00 4.83
CA CYS A 266 -21.44 7.15 4.65
C CYS A 266 -22.11 7.36 6.02
N PRO A 267 -22.79 8.50 6.29
CA PRO A 267 -23.44 8.73 7.56
C PRO A 267 -24.48 7.67 7.92
N THR A 268 -25.37 7.34 6.98
CA THR A 268 -26.42 6.35 7.22
C THR A 268 -25.85 4.97 7.53
N CYS A 269 -24.87 4.49 6.73
CA CYS A 269 -24.31 3.14 6.94
C CYS A 269 -23.45 3.03 8.20
N GLN A 270 -22.74 4.10 8.60
CA GLN A 270 -21.65 4.00 9.58
C GLN A 270 -21.89 4.73 10.88
N THR A 271 -22.79 5.74 10.91
CA THR A 271 -23.01 6.60 12.07
C THR A 271 -24.48 6.83 12.43
N GLY A 272 -25.38 6.00 11.87
CA GLY A 272 -26.83 6.12 12.13
C GLY A 272 -27.41 7.46 11.66
N GLY A 273 -26.91 8.00 10.55
CA GLY A 273 -27.32 9.27 9.96
C GLY A 273 -26.65 10.52 10.61
N LYS A 274 -25.88 10.36 11.67
CA LYS A 274 -25.24 11.49 12.36
C LYS A 274 -23.92 11.89 11.67
N PRO A 275 -23.75 13.18 11.28
CA PRO A 275 -22.48 13.66 10.77
C PRO A 275 -21.38 13.59 11.83
N LEU A 276 -20.18 13.18 11.40
CA LEU A 276 -18.99 13.26 12.24
C LEU A 276 -18.51 14.73 12.32
N ALA A 277 -17.95 15.11 13.47
CA ALA A 277 -17.38 16.44 13.66
C ALA A 277 -16.18 16.66 12.74
N ASP A 278 -16.21 17.72 11.94
CA ASP A 278 -15.10 18.20 11.13
C ASP A 278 -14.53 19.48 11.75
N ARG A 279 -13.24 19.48 12.04
CA ARG A 279 -12.55 20.64 12.62
C ARG A 279 -12.56 21.88 11.72
N ARG A 280 -12.71 21.73 10.40
CA ARG A 280 -12.86 22.87 9.49
C ARG A 280 -14.19 23.56 9.70
N LEU A 281 -15.28 22.81 9.81
CA LEU A 281 -16.63 23.36 10.04
C LEU A 281 -16.74 24.02 11.42
N SER A 282 -16.11 23.45 12.46
CA SER A 282 -16.14 24.02 13.80
C SER A 282 -15.32 25.30 13.96
N ARG A 283 -14.39 25.61 13.03
CA ARG A 283 -13.68 26.91 12.98
C ARG A 283 -14.43 28.01 12.24
N LEU A 284 -15.38 27.63 11.36
CA LEU A 284 -16.21 28.56 10.60
C LEU A 284 -17.49 28.99 11.39
N LEU A 285 -17.76 28.31 12.49
CA LEU A 285 -18.94 28.57 13.36
C LEU A 285 -18.56 29.29 14.67
N LYS A 286 -17.35 29.86 14.75
CA LYS A 286 -16.91 30.72 15.86
C LYS A 286 -16.75 32.15 15.42
#